data_5306e132a655c5f7f3c5ec04a76d2d9b
#
_entry.id   5306e132a655c5f7f3c5ec04a76d2d9b
#
_cell.length_a   1.000
_cell.length_b   1.000
_cell.length_c   1.000
_cell.angle_alpha   90.00
_cell.angle_beta   90.00
_cell.angle_gamma   90.00
#
_symmetry.space_group_name_H-M   'P 1'
#
loop_
_entity.id
_entity.type
_entity.pdbx_description
1 polymer ?
#
loop_
_entity_poly.entity_id
_entity_poly.type
_entity_poly.pdbx_seq_one_letter_code
_entity_poly.pdbx_strand_id
1 'polypeptide(L)'
;MRADEFMTIDKEGNGCPVATQNIAVNTKNRDATIKGYNYGPLNVDIPGDYFKKVAEYWNTSEEAAKGSLCAKCVAFDISDNMDDCMPGRTSAEADQEISQGILGYCWMHHFKCHSERTCHTWASGGPIVDNRISKDWAKRHAEHV
;
A
#
# COMPACT_ATOMS: atom_id res chain seq x y z
N MET A 1 -22.42 6.61 -11.90
CA MET A 1 -22.17 5.46 -10.99
C MET A 1 -22.29 5.94 -9.55
N ARG A 2 -23.07 5.26 -8.75
CA ARG A 2 -23.26 5.67 -7.36
C ARG A 2 -22.05 5.24 -6.52
N ALA A 3 -21.72 6.05 -5.51
CA ALA A 3 -20.59 5.77 -4.63
C ALA A 3 -20.75 4.41 -3.93
N ASP A 4 -21.98 4.03 -3.55
CA ASP A 4 -22.24 2.79 -2.84
C ASP A 4 -22.00 1.53 -3.69
N GLU A 5 -21.96 1.64 -5.00
CA GLU A 5 -21.62 0.52 -5.88
C GLU A 5 -20.14 0.12 -5.74
N PHE A 6 -19.29 1.03 -5.25
CA PHE A 6 -17.89 0.81 -5.02
C PHE A 6 -17.53 0.78 -3.54
N MET A 7 -18.51 1.06 -2.68
CA MET A 7 -18.33 1.05 -1.23
C MET A 7 -18.40 -0.38 -0.74
N THR A 8 -17.25 -0.99 -0.56
CA THR A 8 -17.13 -2.34 -0.04
C THR A 8 -16.80 -2.36 1.45
N ILE A 9 -16.72 -1.17 2.07
CA ILE A 9 -16.47 -1.01 3.52
C ILE A 9 -17.66 -0.31 4.14
N ASP A 10 -18.25 -0.90 5.18
CA ASP A 10 -19.35 -0.30 5.92
C ASP A 10 -18.84 0.65 7.04
N LYS A 11 -19.76 1.28 7.76
CA LYS A 11 -19.44 2.26 8.79
C LYS A 11 -18.70 1.65 9.99
N GLU A 12 -18.83 0.35 10.19
CA GLU A 12 -18.16 -0.40 11.25
C GLU A 12 -16.76 -0.83 10.84
N GLY A 13 -16.36 -0.57 9.60
CA GLY A 13 -15.04 -0.94 9.08
C GLY A 13 -14.97 -2.38 8.57
N ASN A 14 -16.12 -2.99 8.28
CA ASN A 14 -16.18 -4.33 7.69
C ASN A 14 -16.19 -4.23 6.17
N GLY A 15 -15.65 -5.25 5.50
CA GLY A 15 -15.58 -5.30 4.05
C GLY A 15 -14.19 -5.02 3.52
N CYS A 16 -14.09 -4.77 2.24
CA CYS A 16 -12.82 -4.60 1.55
C CYS A 16 -12.76 -3.25 0.82
N PRO A 17 -11.57 -2.63 0.75
CA PRO A 17 -11.40 -1.42 -0.06
C PRO A 17 -11.68 -1.71 -1.54
N VAL A 18 -12.25 -0.75 -2.23
CA VAL A 18 -12.64 -0.89 -3.64
C VAL A 18 -11.46 -1.33 -4.50
N ALA A 19 -10.28 -0.75 -4.29
CA ALA A 19 -9.10 -1.07 -5.10
C ALA A 19 -8.67 -2.54 -4.97
N THR A 20 -9.00 -3.23 -3.87
CA THR A 20 -8.70 -4.66 -3.74
C THR A 20 -9.63 -5.53 -4.58
N GLN A 21 -10.79 -5.00 -4.96
CA GLN A 21 -11.83 -5.73 -5.68
C GLN A 21 -12.00 -5.27 -7.12
N ASN A 22 -11.34 -4.20 -7.53
CA ASN A 22 -11.48 -3.60 -8.85
C ASN A 22 -10.12 -3.20 -9.39
N ILE A 23 -9.65 -3.95 -10.39
CA ILE A 23 -8.33 -3.74 -10.99
C ILE A 23 -8.18 -2.34 -11.57
N ALA A 24 -9.22 -1.82 -12.22
CA ALA A 24 -9.17 -0.49 -12.85
C ALA A 24 -8.93 0.61 -11.80
N VAL A 25 -9.62 0.51 -10.65
CA VAL A 25 -9.43 1.47 -9.56
C VAL A 25 -8.03 1.34 -8.97
N ASN A 26 -7.57 0.12 -8.75
CA ASN A 26 -6.22 -0.11 -8.23
C ASN A 26 -5.15 0.47 -9.16
N THR A 27 -5.25 0.21 -10.44
CA THR A 27 -4.29 0.71 -11.44
C THR A 27 -4.30 2.23 -11.51
N LYS A 28 -5.50 2.83 -11.50
CA LYS A 28 -5.64 4.28 -11.50
C LYS A 28 -4.95 4.92 -10.29
N ASN A 29 -5.21 4.37 -9.10
CA ASN A 29 -4.65 4.90 -7.86
C ASN A 29 -3.14 4.68 -7.79
N ARG A 30 -2.65 3.52 -8.28
CA ARG A 30 -1.23 3.23 -8.37
C ARG A 30 -0.52 4.21 -9.29
N ASP A 31 -1.07 4.43 -10.48
CA ASP A 31 -0.47 5.35 -11.46
C ASP A 31 -0.45 6.79 -10.92
N ALA A 32 -1.51 7.21 -10.25
CA ALA A 32 -1.57 8.52 -9.62
C ALA A 32 -0.50 8.67 -8.53
N THR A 33 -0.22 7.60 -7.78
CA THR A 33 0.80 7.61 -6.73
C THR A 33 2.20 7.63 -7.31
N ILE A 34 2.43 6.91 -8.41
CA ILE A 34 3.70 6.96 -9.14
C ILE A 34 3.95 8.40 -9.63
N LYS A 35 2.96 8.99 -10.23
CA LYS A 35 3.08 10.31 -10.83
C LYS A 35 3.17 11.43 -9.80
N GLY A 36 2.33 11.37 -8.75
CA GLY A 36 2.22 12.44 -7.77
C GLY A 36 3.18 12.33 -6.59
N TYR A 37 3.55 11.11 -6.20
CA TYR A 37 4.32 10.86 -5.00
C TYR A 37 5.53 9.97 -5.22
N ASN A 38 5.90 9.76 -6.49
CA ASN A 38 7.08 8.99 -6.89
C ASN A 38 7.11 7.58 -6.28
N TYR A 39 5.97 6.91 -6.27
CA TYR A 39 5.91 5.52 -5.81
C TYR A 39 6.83 4.64 -6.66
N GLY A 40 7.73 3.91 -6.02
CA GLY A 40 8.71 3.05 -6.68
C GLY A 40 9.69 2.44 -5.70
N PRO A 41 10.81 1.91 -6.17
CA PRO A 41 11.26 1.83 -7.56
C PRO A 41 10.41 0.87 -8.39
N LEU A 42 10.24 1.14 -9.66
CA LEU A 42 9.43 0.28 -10.54
C LEU A 42 10.10 -1.07 -10.79
N ASN A 43 11.43 -1.10 -10.74
CA ASN A 43 12.20 -2.33 -10.73
C ASN A 43 12.89 -2.46 -9.38
N VAL A 44 12.36 -3.31 -8.52
CA VAL A 44 12.88 -3.50 -7.16
C VAL A 44 14.30 -4.08 -7.17
N ASP A 45 14.60 -4.96 -8.12
CA ASP A 45 15.91 -5.61 -8.21
C ASP A 45 17.00 -4.67 -8.75
N ILE A 46 16.60 -3.71 -9.59
CA ILE A 46 17.52 -2.74 -10.19
C ILE A 46 16.93 -1.34 -10.01
N PRO A 47 17.01 -0.78 -8.79
CA PRO A 47 16.37 0.52 -8.51
C PRO A 47 17.10 1.73 -9.11
N GLY A 48 18.34 1.55 -9.57
CA GLY A 48 19.13 2.67 -10.11
C GLY A 48 19.37 3.75 -9.06
N ASP A 49 19.12 4.99 -9.41
CA ASP A 49 19.29 6.14 -8.53
C ASP A 49 18.03 6.54 -7.76
N TYR A 50 17.02 5.66 -7.76
CA TYR A 50 15.72 5.97 -7.13
C TYR A 50 15.86 6.41 -5.68
N PHE A 51 16.57 5.63 -4.86
CA PHE A 51 16.71 5.94 -3.44
C PHE A 51 17.57 7.16 -3.17
N LYS A 52 18.51 7.45 -4.06
CA LYS A 52 19.29 8.69 -3.99
C LYS A 52 18.39 9.90 -4.18
N LYS A 53 17.47 9.85 -5.16
CA LYS A 53 16.53 10.94 -5.42
C LYS A 53 15.51 11.08 -4.30
N VAL A 54 15.00 9.97 -3.76
CA VAL A 54 14.10 9.99 -2.62
C VAL A 54 14.79 10.61 -1.40
N ALA A 55 16.05 10.25 -1.16
CA ALA A 55 16.82 10.80 -0.06
C ALA A 55 16.99 12.32 -0.20
N GLU A 56 17.23 12.80 -1.40
CA GLU A 56 17.29 14.24 -1.69
C GLU A 56 15.97 14.93 -1.38
N TYR A 57 14.85 14.31 -1.77
CA TYR A 57 13.52 14.85 -1.52
C TYR A 57 13.24 14.95 0.00
N TRP A 58 13.62 13.93 0.77
CA TRP A 58 13.42 13.93 2.22
C TRP A 58 14.51 14.64 3.00
N ASN A 59 15.57 15.10 2.31
CA ASN A 59 16.74 15.70 2.93
C ASN A 59 17.37 14.76 3.98
N THR A 60 17.66 13.54 3.56
CA THR A 60 18.23 12.49 4.40
C THR A 60 19.29 11.72 3.63
N SER A 61 19.89 10.69 4.26
CA SER A 61 20.86 9.83 3.60
C SER A 61 20.17 8.80 2.69
N GLU A 62 20.89 8.35 1.67
CA GLU A 62 20.42 7.29 0.80
C GLU A 62 20.14 6.01 1.59
N GLU A 63 20.99 5.71 2.58
CA GLU A 63 20.82 4.54 3.44
C GLU A 63 19.52 4.61 4.24
N ALA A 64 19.20 5.78 4.80
CA ALA A 64 17.93 5.99 5.50
C ALA A 64 16.74 5.82 4.56
N ALA A 65 16.83 6.32 3.33
CA ALA A 65 15.78 6.15 2.33
C ALA A 65 15.56 4.69 1.99
N LYS A 66 16.63 3.91 1.83
CA LYS A 66 16.53 2.47 1.57
C LYS A 66 15.87 1.68 2.70
N GLY A 67 15.92 2.21 3.93
CA GLY A 67 15.25 1.63 5.08
C GLY A 67 13.79 2.08 5.25
N SER A 68 13.34 3.07 4.48
CA SER A 68 12.01 3.67 4.60
C SER A 68 11.07 3.11 3.54
N LEU A 69 10.75 1.81 3.67
CA LEU A 69 9.96 1.08 2.69
C LEU A 69 8.53 0.87 3.18
N CYS A 70 7.63 0.56 2.24
CA CYS A 70 6.22 0.27 2.57
C CYS A 70 6.10 -0.79 3.66
N ALA A 71 7.00 -1.78 3.70
CA ALA A 71 7.02 -2.81 4.73
C ALA A 71 7.02 -2.24 6.16
N LYS A 72 7.44 -1.00 6.35
CA LYS A 72 7.49 -0.32 7.65
C LYS A 72 6.61 0.92 7.69
N CYS A 73 5.78 1.12 6.68
CA CYS A 73 4.90 2.28 6.60
C CYS A 73 3.67 2.10 7.49
N VAL A 74 3.29 3.16 8.18
CA VAL A 74 2.14 3.17 9.08
C VAL A 74 0.83 2.84 8.36
N ALA A 75 0.75 3.07 7.06
CA ALA A 75 -0.46 2.84 6.25
C ALA A 75 -0.44 1.51 5.49
N PHE A 76 0.63 0.72 5.62
CA PHE A 76 0.76 -0.55 4.90
C PHE A 76 0.09 -1.68 5.66
N ASP A 77 -1.01 -2.18 5.12
CA ASP A 77 -1.86 -3.16 5.80
C ASP A 77 -1.63 -4.58 5.26
N ILE A 78 -1.11 -5.43 6.14
CA ILE A 78 -0.92 -6.87 5.89
C ILE A 78 -1.61 -7.72 6.95
N SER A 79 -2.63 -7.15 7.62
CA SER A 79 -3.44 -7.86 8.61
C SER A 79 -4.21 -9.01 7.97
N ASP A 80 -4.71 -9.93 8.80
CA ASP A 80 -5.54 -11.03 8.32
C ASP A 80 -6.80 -10.52 7.62
N ASN A 81 -7.39 -9.43 8.14
CA ASN A 81 -8.53 -8.79 7.48
C ASN A 81 -8.20 -8.39 6.04
N MET A 82 -7.01 -7.83 5.83
CA MET A 82 -6.62 -7.40 4.49
C MET A 82 -6.27 -8.58 3.59
N ASP A 83 -5.71 -9.65 4.16
CA ASP A 83 -5.45 -10.88 3.41
C ASP A 83 -6.72 -11.45 2.79
N ASP A 84 -7.83 -11.41 3.53
CA ASP A 84 -9.11 -11.87 3.02
C ASP A 84 -9.60 -11.05 1.83
N CYS A 85 -9.21 -9.79 1.77
CA CYS A 85 -9.54 -8.90 0.65
C CYS A 85 -8.64 -9.10 -0.56
N MET A 86 -7.47 -9.70 -0.37
CA MET A 86 -6.45 -9.87 -1.40
C MET A 86 -6.01 -11.34 -1.47
N PRO A 87 -6.91 -12.27 -1.82
CA PRO A 87 -6.61 -13.70 -1.75
C PRO A 87 -5.46 -14.14 -2.68
N GLY A 88 -5.21 -13.41 -3.76
CA GLY A 88 -4.08 -13.68 -4.65
C GLY A 88 -2.73 -13.60 -3.98
N ARG A 89 -2.65 -12.95 -2.81
CA ARG A 89 -1.42 -12.82 -2.04
C ARG A 89 -0.91 -14.15 -1.51
N THR A 90 -1.80 -15.13 -1.33
CA THR A 90 -1.45 -16.46 -0.83
C THR A 90 -1.31 -17.50 -1.94
N SER A 91 -1.39 -17.08 -3.20
CA SER A 91 -1.22 -17.95 -4.36
C SER A 91 0.26 -18.28 -4.60
N ALA A 92 0.54 -19.16 -5.55
CA ALA A 92 1.91 -19.48 -5.96
C ALA A 92 2.65 -18.23 -6.47
N GLU A 93 1.93 -17.31 -7.09
CA GLU A 93 2.51 -16.02 -7.53
C GLU A 93 2.93 -15.18 -6.34
N ALA A 94 2.13 -15.18 -5.28
CA ALA A 94 2.47 -14.48 -4.04
C ALA A 94 3.67 -15.11 -3.35
N ASP A 95 3.83 -16.43 -3.45
CA ASP A 95 5.00 -17.12 -2.90
C ASP A 95 6.29 -16.68 -3.60
N GLN A 96 6.23 -16.40 -4.89
CA GLN A 96 7.36 -15.81 -5.60
C GLN A 96 7.62 -14.37 -5.13
N GLU A 97 6.59 -13.63 -4.84
CA GLU A 97 6.68 -12.28 -4.28
C GLU A 97 7.34 -12.29 -2.91
N ILE A 98 7.14 -13.33 -2.10
CA ILE A 98 7.72 -13.43 -0.75
C ILE A 98 9.25 -13.38 -0.79
N SER A 99 9.87 -13.92 -1.83
CA SER A 99 11.33 -13.82 -1.98
C SER A 99 11.79 -12.42 -2.38
N GLN A 100 10.88 -11.59 -2.91
CA GLN A 100 11.16 -10.24 -3.40
C GLN A 100 10.30 -9.19 -2.67
N GLY A 101 9.63 -9.57 -1.59
CA GLY A 101 8.70 -8.76 -0.87
C GLY A 101 7.27 -9.28 -0.97
N ILE A 102 6.33 -8.60 -0.37
CA ILE A 102 4.92 -8.98 -0.34
C ILE A 102 4.02 -7.81 -0.75
N LEU A 103 2.80 -8.12 -1.18
CA LEU A 103 1.78 -7.11 -1.42
C LEU A 103 0.98 -6.85 -0.14
N GLY A 104 0.66 -5.59 0.08
CA GLY A 104 -0.24 -5.13 1.13
C GLY A 104 -1.09 -4.00 0.59
N TYR A 105 -1.93 -3.42 1.44
CA TYR A 105 -2.80 -2.33 1.03
C TYR A 105 -2.33 -1.00 1.63
N CYS A 106 -2.24 0.04 0.81
CA CYS A 106 -1.89 1.38 1.26
C CYS A 106 -3.16 2.20 1.53
N TRP A 107 -3.41 2.52 2.80
CA TRP A 107 -4.57 3.33 3.20
C TRP A 107 -4.42 4.82 2.87
N MET A 108 -3.20 5.29 2.57
CA MET A 108 -2.99 6.68 2.17
C MET A 108 -3.41 6.94 0.73
N HIS A 109 -3.04 6.02 -0.16
CA HIS A 109 -3.23 6.20 -1.61
C HIS A 109 -4.21 5.19 -2.21
N HIS A 110 -4.76 4.29 -1.40
CA HIS A 110 -5.85 3.38 -1.76
C HIS A 110 -5.53 2.48 -2.95
N PHE A 111 -4.42 1.76 -2.83
CA PHE A 111 -4.03 0.76 -3.82
C PHE A 111 -3.21 -0.36 -3.17
N LYS A 112 -3.08 -1.47 -3.90
CA LYS A 112 -2.21 -2.57 -3.46
C LYS A 112 -0.77 -2.18 -3.74
N CYS A 113 0.05 -2.08 -2.67
CA CYS A 113 1.44 -1.66 -2.79
C CYS A 113 2.41 -2.76 -2.38
N HIS A 114 3.64 -2.63 -2.86
CA HIS A 114 4.70 -3.61 -2.66
C HIS A 114 5.58 -3.23 -1.48
N SER A 115 5.91 -4.21 -0.63
CA SER A 115 6.67 -3.99 0.60
C SER A 115 8.06 -3.40 0.39
N GLU A 116 8.68 -3.68 -0.76
CA GLU A 116 10.04 -3.24 -1.09
C GLU A 116 10.08 -1.90 -1.82
N ARG A 117 8.93 -1.23 -1.96
CA ARG A 117 8.81 0.10 -2.56
C ARG A 117 8.54 1.14 -1.51
N THR A 118 8.55 2.40 -1.92
CA THR A 118 8.21 3.52 -1.05
C THR A 118 7.58 4.64 -1.88
N CYS A 119 7.18 5.72 -1.23
CA CYS A 119 6.71 6.93 -1.89
C CYS A 119 7.04 8.14 -1.01
N HIS A 120 6.85 9.34 -1.54
CA HIS A 120 7.19 10.58 -0.83
C HIS A 120 6.43 10.77 0.50
N THR A 121 5.26 10.14 0.65
CA THR A 121 4.43 10.26 1.86
C THR A 121 4.69 9.16 2.90
N TRP A 122 5.71 8.35 2.71
CA TRP A 122 6.05 7.29 3.67
C TRP A 122 6.15 7.84 5.09
N ALA A 123 5.60 7.09 6.05
CA ALA A 123 5.69 7.42 7.47
C ALA A 123 5.93 6.16 8.28
N SER A 124 6.83 6.25 9.26
CA SER A 124 7.17 5.12 10.13
C SER A 124 5.99 4.71 11.02
N GLY A 125 6.03 3.50 11.55
CA GLY A 125 5.05 3.02 12.51
C GLY A 125 4.30 1.77 12.07
N GLY A 126 4.55 1.26 10.88
CA GLY A 126 3.93 0.04 10.36
C GLY A 126 4.88 -1.15 10.36
N PRO A 127 4.47 -2.26 9.76
CA PRO A 127 3.19 -2.38 9.03
C PRO A 127 1.98 -2.57 9.96
N ILE A 128 0.78 -2.54 9.39
CA ILE A 128 -0.45 -2.85 10.11
C ILE A 128 -0.62 -4.37 10.08
N VAL A 129 -0.55 -5.00 11.26
CA VAL A 129 -0.75 -6.46 11.42
C VAL A 129 -1.94 -6.78 12.29
N ASP A 130 -2.43 -5.81 13.07
CA ASP A 130 -3.54 -5.96 14.00
C ASP A 130 -4.85 -5.65 13.28
N ASN A 131 -5.80 -6.58 13.32
CA ASN A 131 -7.10 -6.42 12.68
C ASN A 131 -7.87 -5.20 13.22
N ARG A 132 -7.68 -4.84 14.49
CA ARG A 132 -8.34 -3.66 15.07
C ARG A 132 -7.84 -2.38 14.45
N ILE A 133 -6.53 -2.29 14.23
CA ILE A 133 -5.92 -1.11 13.58
C ILE A 133 -6.38 -1.03 12.13
N SER A 134 -6.38 -2.17 11.43
CA SER A 134 -6.91 -2.26 10.06
C SER A 134 -8.36 -1.76 10.00
N LYS A 135 -9.19 -2.20 10.94
CA LYS A 135 -10.60 -1.83 11.00
C LYS A 135 -10.77 -0.32 11.30
N ASP A 136 -9.90 0.26 12.11
CA ASP A 136 -9.92 1.71 12.38
C ASP A 136 -9.62 2.52 11.12
N TRP A 137 -8.64 2.09 10.32
CA TRP A 137 -8.38 2.71 9.02
C TRP A 137 -9.58 2.58 8.09
N ALA A 138 -10.20 1.39 8.05
CA ALA A 138 -11.38 1.15 7.22
C ALA A 138 -12.55 2.04 7.60
N LYS A 139 -12.79 2.23 8.90
CA LYS A 139 -13.85 3.12 9.38
C LYS A 139 -13.62 4.56 8.93
N ARG A 140 -12.38 5.04 9.05
CA ARG A 140 -12.04 6.39 8.59
C ARG A 140 -12.20 6.55 7.10
N HIS A 141 -11.85 5.51 6.33
CA HIS A 141 -12.05 5.51 4.89
C HIS A 141 -13.54 5.64 4.55
N ALA A 142 -14.40 4.87 5.22
CA ALA A 142 -15.84 4.90 4.99
C ALA A 142 -16.46 6.27 5.32
N GLU A 143 -15.92 6.96 6.33
CA GLU A 143 -16.40 8.29 6.71
C GLU A 143 -16.07 9.37 5.68
N HIS A 144 -15.05 9.15 4.85
CA HIS A 144 -14.55 10.14 3.90
C HIS A 144 -14.89 9.82 2.44
N VAL A 145 -15.71 8.81 2.21
CA VAL A 145 -16.12 8.43 0.85
C VAL A 145 -17.49 9.08 0.41
#